data_592fd18d51ae86444289128391fc06d5
#
_entry.id   592fd18d51ae86444289128391fc06d5
#
_cell.length_a   1.000
_cell.length_b   1.000
_cell.length_c   1.000
_cell.angle_alpha   90.00
_cell.angle_beta   90.00
_cell.angle_gamma   90.00
#
_symmetry.space_group_name_H-M   'P 1'
#
loop_
_entity.id
_entity.type
_entity.pdbx_description
1 polymer ?
#
loop_
_entity_poly.entity_id
_entity_poly.type
_entity_poly.pdbx_seq_one_letter_code
_entity_poly.pdbx_strand_id
1 'polypeptide(L)'
;MRAPAPLHNPAFACAGHRLLGDPARRRLLGLISALAGAPFAARGQSARPARIAWMAGVSYATTTHWPVFVGAMQALGWREGREYVVEHAPSEGRAERFPVIAADLVQRRVDAIVTAGTPPSLAARDATRATPIPVVFFFVGDPVGSGLVASLARPGGNLTGLGGLGPGLHAKQLELLKEAVPPVRRVALFHNPDLALHAGYRREIEPAAGRLGIELVRVELRTEQDVDAAFAAVARDKVEALLILGQPFVFRVGERIAQLALKQRLPVISPILEMAHAGALMAYGSRLVDDVARVPYYLDRILRGTRPQELPVEQPSRFYLVVNRATARGLGIVVPPGVLAQADEVVG
;
A
#
# COMPACT_ATOMS: atom_id res chain seq x y z
N MET A 1 -1.20 -62.37 37.54
CA MET A 1 -0.03 -63.20 37.77
C MET A 1 1.16 -62.29 38.05
N ARG A 2 1.58 -62.39 39.30
CA ARG A 2 2.91 -62.17 39.90
C ARG A 2 3.70 -60.92 39.51
N ALA A 3 3.73 -60.00 40.48
CA ALA A 3 4.96 -59.26 40.80
C ALA A 3 6.05 -60.17 41.33
N PRO A 4 7.28 -59.77 41.35
CA PRO A 4 7.91 -59.71 42.65
C PRO A 4 8.67 -58.41 42.98
N ALA A 5 8.86 -58.30 44.26
CA ALA A 5 9.30 -57.27 45.15
C ALA A 5 10.85 -57.16 45.28
N PRO A 6 11.34 -56.38 46.26
CA PRO A 6 12.54 -55.52 46.15
C PRO A 6 13.77 -56.10 46.83
N LEU A 7 14.95 -55.50 46.59
CA LEU A 7 16.15 -55.85 47.38
C LEU A 7 16.84 -54.59 47.93
N HIS A 8 16.96 -54.62 49.14
CA HIS A 8 17.67 -54.03 50.28
C HIS A 8 18.98 -53.27 50.02
N ASN A 9 19.03 -52.21 50.77
CA ASN A 9 20.18 -51.40 51.25
C ASN A 9 21.28 -52.24 51.95
N PRO A 10 22.54 -51.78 52.01
CA PRO A 10 22.96 -51.31 53.30
C PRO A 10 23.82 -50.03 53.32
N ALA A 11 23.70 -49.40 54.45
CA ALA A 11 24.41 -48.25 54.93
C ALA A 11 25.94 -48.44 55.02
N PHE A 12 26.70 -47.35 54.85
CA PHE A 12 27.96 -47.11 55.46
C PHE A 12 28.04 -45.71 56.05
N ALA A 13 28.60 -45.74 57.25
CA ALA A 13 28.61 -44.66 58.22
C ALA A 13 29.69 -43.59 57.96
N CYS A 14 29.44 -42.45 58.55
CA CYS A 14 30.27 -41.37 59.07
C CYS A 14 31.78 -41.45 58.90
N ALA A 15 32.40 -40.42 58.36
CA ALA A 15 33.62 -39.82 58.84
C ALA A 15 33.61 -38.30 58.63
N GLY A 16 33.53 -37.58 59.75
CA GLY A 16 33.65 -36.12 59.76
C GLY A 16 35.06 -35.68 59.48
N HIS A 17 35.22 -34.75 58.58
CA HIS A 17 36.43 -33.94 58.47
C HIS A 17 36.07 -32.48 58.53
N ARG A 18 36.37 -31.86 59.67
CA ARG A 18 36.46 -30.40 59.80
C ARG A 18 37.63 -29.94 58.94
N LEU A 19 37.40 -29.22 57.91
CA LEU A 19 38.42 -28.43 57.25
C LEU A 19 38.18 -26.96 57.55
N LEU A 20 39.09 -26.42 58.27
CA LEU A 20 39.28 -25.02 58.66
C LEU A 20 39.28 -24.12 57.44
N GLY A 21 38.60 -22.98 57.54
CA GLY A 21 38.42 -22.02 56.45
C GLY A 21 39.75 -21.39 56.04
N ASP A 22 40.02 -21.49 54.75
CA ASP A 22 41.09 -20.80 54.07
C ASP A 22 40.68 -19.33 53.80
N PRO A 23 41.39 -18.34 54.42
CA PRO A 23 41.06 -16.91 54.24
C PRO A 23 41.29 -16.41 52.82
N ALA A 24 41.98 -17.15 51.96
CA ALA A 24 42.16 -16.80 50.53
C ALA A 24 40.87 -16.96 49.70
N ARG A 25 40.00 -17.93 50.04
CA ARG A 25 38.71 -18.13 49.35
C ARG A 25 37.70 -17.03 49.68
N ARG A 26 37.74 -16.41 50.86
CA ARG A 26 36.83 -15.30 51.21
C ARG A 26 37.17 -14.00 50.47
N ARG A 27 38.44 -13.80 50.08
CA ARG A 27 38.84 -12.61 49.29
C ARG A 27 38.50 -12.73 47.79
N LEU A 28 38.47 -13.95 47.25
CA LEU A 28 38.08 -14.16 45.87
C LEU A 28 36.56 -14.00 45.65
N LEU A 29 35.74 -14.42 46.62
CA LEU A 29 34.27 -14.25 46.54
C LEU A 29 33.81 -12.81 46.75
N GLY A 30 34.59 -11.97 47.43
CA GLY A 30 34.34 -10.54 47.59
C GLY A 30 34.61 -9.70 46.33
N LEU A 31 35.51 -10.14 45.46
CA LEU A 31 35.85 -9.43 44.22
C LEU A 31 34.90 -9.72 43.07
N ILE A 32 34.21 -10.86 43.09
CA ILE A 32 33.21 -11.22 42.04
C ILE A 32 31.89 -10.51 42.30
N SER A 33 31.53 -10.17 43.54
CA SER A 33 30.30 -9.45 43.87
C SER A 33 30.34 -7.94 43.55
N ALA A 34 31.54 -7.36 43.37
CA ALA A 34 31.68 -5.93 43.06
C ALA A 34 31.56 -5.61 41.56
N LEU A 35 31.62 -6.63 40.65
CA LEU A 35 31.44 -6.43 39.22
C LEU A 35 29.99 -6.63 38.75
N ALA A 36 29.10 -7.14 39.62
CA ALA A 36 27.68 -7.38 39.24
C ALA A 36 26.76 -6.18 39.46
N GLY A 37 27.31 -5.04 39.93
CA GLY A 37 26.54 -3.84 40.25
C GLY A 37 26.78 -2.62 39.36
N ALA A 38 27.42 -2.78 38.19
CA ALA A 38 27.41 -1.70 37.23
C ALA A 38 26.01 -1.63 36.62
N PRO A 39 25.25 -0.54 36.85
CA PRO A 39 24.04 -0.35 36.05
C PRO A 39 24.53 -0.31 34.59
N PHE A 40 24.10 -1.26 33.76
CA PHE A 40 24.06 -1.05 32.34
C PHE A 40 23.11 0.15 32.14
N ALA A 41 23.60 1.36 32.37
CA ALA A 41 23.09 2.54 31.72
C ALA A 41 23.35 2.27 30.23
N ALA A 42 22.42 1.57 29.61
CA ALA A 42 22.24 1.70 28.17
C ALA A 42 22.10 3.20 27.95
N ARG A 43 23.26 3.85 27.70
CA ARG A 43 23.25 5.16 27.09
C ARG A 43 22.48 4.95 25.81
N GLY A 44 21.18 5.25 25.85
CA GLY A 44 20.41 5.58 24.67
C GLY A 44 21.21 6.69 24.00
N GLN A 45 22.10 6.32 23.07
CA GLN A 45 22.49 7.27 22.04
C GLN A 45 21.16 7.84 21.59
N SER A 46 21.01 9.15 21.73
CA SER A 46 19.90 9.84 21.07
C SER A 46 20.13 9.59 19.59
N ALA A 47 19.57 8.48 19.12
CA ALA A 47 19.63 8.13 17.73
C ALA A 47 19.01 9.33 17.02
N ARG A 48 19.71 9.87 16.01
CA ARG A 48 19.15 10.92 15.17
C ARG A 48 17.76 10.47 14.72
N PRO A 49 16.81 11.37 14.54
CA PRO A 49 15.52 11.01 13.99
C PRO A 49 15.68 10.22 12.69
N ALA A 50 14.92 9.14 12.54
CA ALA A 50 14.89 8.39 11.30
C ALA A 50 14.37 9.27 10.16
N ARG A 51 15.07 9.32 9.05
CA ARG A 51 14.70 10.12 7.88
C ARG A 51 13.90 9.25 6.92
N ILE A 52 12.61 9.49 6.85
CA ILE A 52 11.68 8.79 5.97
C ILE A 52 11.38 9.70 4.78
N ALA A 53 11.64 9.24 3.56
CA ALA A 53 11.21 9.94 2.36
C ALA A 53 9.83 9.43 1.93
N TRP A 54 8.93 10.35 1.58
CA TRP A 54 7.61 10.01 1.05
C TRP A 54 7.49 10.46 -0.41
N MET A 55 7.64 9.51 -1.33
CA MET A 55 7.64 9.76 -2.77
C MET A 55 6.30 9.36 -3.41
N ALA A 56 5.58 10.34 -3.94
CA ALA A 56 4.26 10.17 -4.51
C ALA A 56 3.98 11.14 -5.66
N GLY A 57 2.84 10.98 -6.35
CA GLY A 57 2.41 11.91 -7.39
C GLY A 57 2.10 13.31 -6.86
N VAL A 58 1.60 13.41 -5.63
CA VAL A 58 1.28 14.65 -4.91
C VAL A 58 1.89 14.62 -3.52
N SER A 59 2.01 15.78 -2.86
CA SER A 59 2.43 15.84 -1.47
C SER A 59 1.30 15.31 -0.56
N TYR A 60 1.64 14.39 0.33
CA TYR A 60 0.70 13.88 1.32
C TYR A 60 0.57 14.79 2.55
N ALA A 61 1.52 15.70 2.78
CA ALA A 61 1.50 16.60 3.93
C ALA A 61 0.22 17.43 4.07
N THR A 62 -0.43 17.73 2.96
CA THR A 62 -1.67 18.53 2.91
C THR A 62 -2.93 17.70 2.67
N THR A 63 -2.82 16.37 2.61
CA THR A 63 -3.97 15.49 2.39
C THR A 63 -4.67 15.15 3.70
N THR A 64 -5.95 14.81 3.62
CA THR A 64 -6.74 14.29 4.76
C THR A 64 -6.22 12.96 5.29
N HIS A 65 -5.36 12.26 4.56
CA HIS A 65 -4.76 10.98 4.95
C HIS A 65 -3.53 11.16 5.86
N TRP A 66 -2.85 12.34 5.83
CA TRP A 66 -1.63 12.55 6.60
C TRP A 66 -1.82 12.42 8.12
N PRO A 67 -2.87 13.00 8.73
CA PRO A 67 -3.14 12.80 10.16
C PRO A 67 -3.32 11.32 10.55
N VAL A 68 -3.83 10.49 9.65
CA VAL A 68 -4.00 9.05 9.88
C VAL A 68 -2.65 8.36 9.99
N PHE A 69 -1.71 8.66 9.07
CA PHE A 69 -0.34 8.18 9.14
C PHE A 69 0.35 8.61 10.44
N VAL A 70 0.30 9.90 10.77
CA VAL A 70 0.93 10.45 11.99
C VAL A 70 0.35 9.80 13.25
N GLY A 71 -0.98 9.66 13.33
CA GLY A 71 -1.64 9.02 14.47
C GLY A 71 -1.25 7.54 14.62
N ALA A 72 -1.13 6.81 13.51
CA ALA A 72 -0.70 5.41 13.53
C ALA A 72 0.80 5.27 13.91
N MET A 73 1.69 6.17 13.44
CA MET A 73 3.08 6.22 13.89
C MET A 73 3.16 6.52 15.40
N GLN A 74 2.37 7.47 15.88
CA GLN A 74 2.32 7.83 17.30
C GLN A 74 1.85 6.67 18.19
N ALA A 75 0.86 5.91 17.74
CA ALA A 75 0.37 4.71 18.44
C ALA A 75 1.45 3.63 18.59
N LEU A 76 2.44 3.59 17.68
CA LEU A 76 3.61 2.70 17.71
C LEU A 76 4.80 3.30 18.48
N GLY A 77 4.65 4.50 19.06
CA GLY A 77 5.67 5.19 19.85
C GLY A 77 6.61 6.09 19.03
N TRP A 78 6.31 6.35 17.76
CA TRP A 78 7.09 7.22 16.89
C TRP A 78 6.47 8.61 16.83
N ARG A 79 7.20 9.65 17.23
CA ARG A 79 6.77 11.06 17.20
C ARG A 79 7.55 11.82 16.16
N GLU A 80 6.85 12.51 15.28
CA GLU A 80 7.45 13.35 14.25
C GLU A 80 8.27 14.48 14.88
N GLY A 81 9.43 14.78 14.28
CA GLY A 81 10.39 15.75 14.79
C GLY A 81 11.29 15.24 15.92
N ARG A 82 10.99 14.07 16.50
CA ARG A 82 11.77 13.49 17.60
C ARG A 82 12.37 12.11 17.25
N GLU A 83 11.52 11.12 16.97
CA GLU A 83 11.95 9.78 16.60
C GLU A 83 12.07 9.62 15.08
N TYR A 84 11.32 10.39 14.29
CA TYR A 84 11.43 10.43 12.83
C TYR A 84 11.14 11.82 12.26
N VAL A 85 11.56 12.04 11.03
CA VAL A 85 11.19 13.18 10.19
C VAL A 85 10.79 12.68 8.81
N VAL A 86 9.85 13.35 8.15
CA VAL A 86 9.42 12.99 6.80
C VAL A 86 9.82 14.05 5.79
N GLU A 87 10.45 13.60 4.72
CA GLU A 87 10.75 14.40 3.54
C GLU A 87 9.73 14.08 2.45
N HIS A 88 8.84 15.02 2.17
CA HIS A 88 7.89 14.87 1.07
C HIS A 88 8.58 15.15 -0.27
N ALA A 89 8.51 14.18 -1.17
CA ALA A 89 9.16 14.21 -2.49
C ALA A 89 8.11 14.00 -3.60
N PRO A 90 7.22 14.97 -3.84
CA PRO A 90 6.18 14.86 -4.85
C PRO A 90 6.74 15.00 -6.26
N SER A 91 6.22 14.20 -7.21
CA SER A 91 6.52 14.39 -8.63
C SER A 91 5.64 15.45 -9.29
N GLU A 92 4.65 15.99 -8.58
CA GLU A 92 3.65 16.94 -9.09
C GLU A 92 2.88 16.40 -10.30
N GLY A 93 2.54 15.11 -10.23
CA GLY A 93 1.81 14.40 -11.29
C GLY A 93 2.66 14.01 -12.51
N ARG A 94 3.96 14.33 -12.52
CA ARG A 94 4.89 14.03 -13.61
C ARG A 94 5.68 12.77 -13.31
N ALA A 95 5.27 11.64 -13.89
CA ALA A 95 5.85 10.33 -13.60
C ALA A 95 7.34 10.23 -14.01
N GLU A 96 7.75 10.96 -15.03
CA GLU A 96 9.12 11.04 -15.52
C GLU A 96 10.12 11.64 -14.52
N ARG A 97 9.63 12.30 -13.47
CA ARG A 97 10.48 12.84 -12.40
C ARG A 97 10.90 11.80 -11.36
N PHE A 98 10.16 10.69 -11.22
CA PHE A 98 10.45 9.71 -10.17
C PHE A 98 11.89 9.15 -10.18
N PRO A 99 12.51 8.82 -11.34
CA PRO A 99 13.88 8.34 -11.33
C PRO A 99 14.89 9.34 -10.74
N VAL A 100 14.74 10.63 -11.07
CA VAL A 100 15.61 11.69 -10.55
C VAL A 100 15.38 11.90 -9.06
N ILE A 101 14.12 11.92 -8.62
CA ILE A 101 13.77 12.03 -7.20
C ILE A 101 14.34 10.85 -6.41
N ALA A 102 14.15 9.63 -6.89
CA ALA A 102 14.65 8.43 -6.22
C ALA A 102 16.18 8.42 -6.08
N ALA A 103 16.90 8.84 -7.13
CA ALA A 103 18.36 8.97 -7.11
C ALA A 103 18.83 9.99 -6.07
N ASP A 104 18.17 11.15 -5.97
CA ASP A 104 18.46 12.18 -4.97
C ASP A 104 18.23 11.65 -3.54
N LEU A 105 17.15 10.94 -3.29
CA LEU A 105 16.86 10.34 -1.99
C LEU A 105 17.94 9.32 -1.56
N VAL A 106 18.44 8.53 -2.51
CA VAL A 106 19.56 7.61 -2.27
C VAL A 106 20.84 8.38 -1.91
N GLN A 107 21.18 9.46 -2.64
CA GLN A 107 22.34 10.30 -2.34
C GLN A 107 22.24 10.91 -0.94
N ARG A 108 21.06 11.33 -0.53
CA ARG A 108 20.79 11.90 0.80
C ARG A 108 20.76 10.85 1.92
N ARG A 109 20.89 9.56 1.59
CA ARG A 109 20.95 8.44 2.54
C ARG A 109 19.80 8.47 3.55
N VAL A 110 18.57 8.52 3.03
CA VAL A 110 17.37 8.37 3.87
C VAL A 110 17.32 6.97 4.49
N ASP A 111 16.66 6.82 5.64
CA ASP A 111 16.60 5.55 6.37
C ASP A 111 15.50 4.62 5.81
N ALA A 112 14.49 5.18 5.16
CA ALA A 112 13.46 4.44 4.44
C ALA A 112 12.81 5.32 3.36
N ILE A 113 12.29 4.69 2.31
CA ILE A 113 11.48 5.36 1.29
C ILE A 113 10.07 4.76 1.31
N VAL A 114 9.05 5.59 1.44
CA VAL A 114 7.65 5.23 1.25
C VAL A 114 7.23 5.69 -0.14
N THR A 115 6.55 4.81 -0.88
CA THR A 115 6.10 5.13 -2.25
C THR A 115 4.61 4.84 -2.43
N ALA A 116 3.89 5.77 -3.07
CA ALA A 116 2.48 5.63 -3.39
C ALA A 116 2.26 5.35 -4.88
N GLY A 117 1.90 4.11 -5.22
CA GLY A 117 1.64 3.67 -6.60
C GLY A 117 2.83 3.00 -7.28
N THR A 118 2.57 2.36 -8.42
CA THR A 118 3.55 1.54 -9.15
C THR A 118 4.73 2.35 -9.74
N PRO A 119 4.54 3.49 -10.43
CA PRO A 119 5.65 4.22 -11.02
C PRO A 119 6.72 4.69 -10.02
N PRO A 120 6.36 5.34 -8.88
CA PRO A 120 7.37 5.70 -7.88
C PRO A 120 8.04 4.48 -7.26
N SER A 121 7.31 3.38 -7.08
CA SER A 121 7.87 2.16 -6.51
C SER A 121 8.92 1.52 -7.43
N LEU A 122 8.68 1.50 -8.74
CA LEU A 122 9.66 1.05 -9.73
C LEU A 122 10.91 1.93 -9.74
N ALA A 123 10.74 3.24 -9.70
CA ALA A 123 11.87 4.18 -9.64
C ALA A 123 12.69 3.99 -8.36
N ALA A 124 12.02 3.83 -7.20
CA ALA A 124 12.69 3.55 -5.94
C ALA A 124 13.43 2.20 -5.97
N ARG A 125 12.82 1.14 -6.51
CA ARG A 125 13.46 -0.17 -6.71
C ARG A 125 14.77 -0.03 -7.48
N ASP A 126 14.71 0.64 -8.61
CA ASP A 126 15.87 0.74 -9.51
C ASP A 126 16.99 1.58 -8.89
N ALA A 127 16.65 2.68 -8.22
CA ALA A 127 17.61 3.54 -7.53
C ALA A 127 18.24 2.86 -6.30
N THR A 128 17.49 2.04 -5.58
CA THR A 128 17.96 1.39 -4.34
C THR A 128 18.57 0.00 -4.56
N ARG A 129 18.65 -0.49 -5.80
CA ARG A 129 19.13 -1.85 -6.12
C ARG A 129 20.49 -2.21 -5.50
N ALA A 130 21.40 -1.25 -5.43
CA ALA A 130 22.76 -1.42 -4.88
C ALA A 130 22.91 -0.82 -3.47
N THR A 131 21.80 -0.50 -2.78
CA THR A 131 21.82 0.11 -1.46
C THR A 131 20.97 -0.71 -0.47
N PRO A 132 21.25 -0.59 0.84
CA PRO A 132 20.41 -1.25 1.86
C PRO A 132 19.12 -0.48 2.17
N ILE A 133 18.83 0.65 1.49
CA ILE A 133 17.68 1.50 1.81
C ILE A 133 16.38 0.71 1.59
N PRO A 134 15.57 0.49 2.62
CA PRO A 134 14.29 -0.19 2.50
C PRO A 134 13.24 0.69 1.82
N VAL A 135 12.39 0.04 1.04
CA VAL A 135 11.26 0.70 0.37
C VAL A 135 9.95 0.06 0.84
N VAL A 136 9.04 0.88 1.36
CA VAL A 136 7.68 0.49 1.71
C VAL A 136 6.74 1.09 0.67
N PHE A 137 6.15 0.26 -0.16
CA PHE A 137 5.19 0.71 -1.14
C PHE A 137 3.74 0.51 -0.66
N PHE A 138 2.84 1.33 -1.15
CA PHE A 138 1.40 1.14 -0.98
C PHE A 138 0.65 1.59 -2.24
N PHE A 139 -0.61 1.18 -2.35
CA PHE A 139 -1.45 1.47 -3.52
C PHE A 139 -0.81 1.01 -4.85
N VAL A 140 -0.12 -0.12 -4.82
CA VAL A 140 0.47 -0.77 -6.01
C VAL A 140 -0.49 -1.80 -6.56
N GLY A 141 -0.81 -1.71 -7.86
CA GLY A 141 -1.80 -2.58 -8.47
C GLY A 141 -1.38 -4.05 -8.57
N ASP A 142 -0.20 -4.31 -9.11
CA ASP A 142 0.36 -5.67 -9.26
C ASP A 142 1.86 -5.67 -8.89
N PRO A 143 2.20 -5.91 -7.63
CA PRO A 143 3.60 -5.91 -7.18
C PRO A 143 4.46 -7.01 -7.81
N VAL A 144 3.85 -8.16 -8.11
CA VAL A 144 4.57 -9.31 -8.70
C VAL A 144 4.72 -9.13 -10.20
N GLY A 145 3.63 -8.88 -10.91
CA GLY A 145 3.65 -8.70 -12.37
C GLY A 145 4.43 -7.47 -12.83
N SER A 146 4.53 -6.43 -11.98
CA SER A 146 5.40 -5.27 -12.23
C SER A 146 6.87 -5.52 -11.88
N GLY A 147 7.20 -6.67 -11.31
CA GLY A 147 8.57 -7.02 -10.92
C GLY A 147 9.10 -6.24 -9.71
N LEU A 148 8.23 -5.68 -8.88
CA LEU A 148 8.64 -5.02 -7.64
C LEU A 148 9.09 -6.04 -6.59
N VAL A 149 8.40 -7.17 -6.51
CA VAL A 149 8.69 -8.26 -5.57
C VAL A 149 8.63 -9.61 -6.29
N ALA A 150 9.35 -10.61 -5.74
CA ALA A 150 9.36 -11.96 -6.30
C ALA A 150 8.02 -12.69 -6.07
N SER A 151 7.43 -12.51 -4.91
CA SER A 151 6.09 -13.00 -4.55
C SER A 151 5.52 -12.16 -3.39
N LEU A 152 4.21 -12.23 -3.18
CA LEU A 152 3.59 -11.52 -2.05
C LEU A 152 4.05 -12.07 -0.70
N ALA A 153 4.15 -13.39 -0.56
CA ALA A 153 4.56 -14.04 0.69
C ALA A 153 6.06 -13.85 1.00
N ARG A 154 6.90 -13.74 -0.04
CA ARG A 154 8.35 -13.57 0.07
C ARG A 154 8.81 -12.54 -0.94
N PRO A 155 8.81 -11.25 -0.57
CA PRO A 155 9.13 -10.15 -1.48
C PRO A 155 10.50 -10.28 -2.15
N GLY A 156 11.50 -10.72 -1.41
CA GLY A 156 12.86 -10.95 -1.91
C GLY A 156 13.56 -9.66 -2.30
N GLY A 157 14.35 -9.07 -1.41
CA GLY A 157 15.03 -7.81 -1.67
C GLY A 157 14.72 -6.76 -0.60
N ASN A 158 14.83 -5.49 -0.97
CA ASN A 158 14.64 -4.37 -0.04
C ASN A 158 13.26 -3.69 -0.15
N LEU A 159 12.32 -4.30 -0.89
CA LEU A 159 10.97 -3.76 -1.08
C LEU A 159 9.93 -4.65 -0.37
N THR A 160 8.95 -4.02 0.28
CA THR A 160 7.74 -4.64 0.81
C THR A 160 6.63 -3.60 0.92
N GLY A 161 5.43 -3.98 1.34
CA GLY A 161 4.35 -3.01 1.55
C GLY A 161 2.96 -3.57 1.28
N LEU A 162 2.10 -2.70 0.70
CA LEU A 162 0.69 -2.96 0.46
C LEU A 162 0.40 -2.85 -1.04
N GLY A 163 -0.21 -3.87 -1.61
CA GLY A 163 -0.53 -3.85 -3.03
C GLY A 163 -1.19 -5.12 -3.49
N GLY A 164 -1.48 -5.14 -4.77
CA GLY A 164 -2.27 -6.19 -5.36
C GLY A 164 -3.74 -5.80 -5.27
N LEU A 165 -4.12 -4.82 -6.08
CA LEU A 165 -5.52 -4.73 -6.51
C LEU A 165 -5.80 -6.11 -7.09
N GLY A 166 -6.47 -6.99 -6.34
CA GLY A 166 -6.58 -8.40 -6.65
C GLY A 166 -6.97 -8.64 -8.10
N PRO A 167 -6.56 -9.77 -8.69
CA PRO A 167 -6.99 -10.10 -10.04
C PRO A 167 -8.52 -10.01 -10.11
N GLY A 168 -9.03 -9.37 -11.18
CA GLY A 168 -10.47 -9.22 -11.38
C GLY A 168 -11.11 -7.93 -10.86
N LEU A 169 -10.38 -7.01 -10.21
CA LEU A 169 -10.95 -5.73 -9.78
C LEU A 169 -11.63 -4.98 -10.94
N HIS A 170 -10.90 -4.82 -12.03
CA HIS A 170 -11.41 -4.07 -13.18
C HIS A 170 -12.50 -4.82 -13.94
N ALA A 171 -12.46 -6.16 -13.95
CA ALA A 171 -13.57 -6.96 -14.45
C ALA A 171 -14.83 -6.75 -13.61
N LYS A 172 -14.70 -6.73 -12.28
CA LYS A 172 -15.82 -6.44 -11.36
C LYS A 172 -16.37 -5.03 -11.53
N GLN A 173 -15.50 -4.03 -11.77
CA GLN A 173 -15.95 -2.67 -12.10
C GLN A 173 -16.80 -2.68 -13.36
N LEU A 174 -16.40 -3.40 -14.40
CA LEU A 174 -17.17 -3.49 -15.63
C LEU A 174 -18.51 -4.20 -15.42
N GLU A 175 -18.56 -5.26 -14.59
CA GLU A 175 -19.80 -5.92 -14.18
C GLU A 175 -20.74 -4.97 -13.45
N LEU A 176 -20.23 -4.22 -12.46
CA LEU A 176 -20.99 -3.22 -11.70
C LEU A 176 -21.52 -2.11 -12.61
N LEU A 177 -20.71 -1.65 -13.56
CA LEU A 177 -21.13 -0.65 -14.54
C LEU A 177 -22.26 -1.19 -15.41
N LYS A 178 -22.14 -2.43 -15.90
CA LYS A 178 -23.20 -3.09 -16.70
C LYS A 178 -24.47 -3.34 -15.92
N GLU A 179 -24.35 -3.70 -14.63
CA GLU A 179 -25.48 -3.88 -13.73
C GLU A 179 -26.19 -2.56 -13.46
N ALA A 180 -25.45 -1.48 -13.22
CA ALA A 180 -26.00 -0.14 -12.96
C ALA A 180 -26.61 0.50 -14.21
N VAL A 181 -26.07 0.19 -15.40
CA VAL A 181 -26.48 0.76 -16.69
C VAL A 181 -26.68 -0.37 -17.71
N PRO A 182 -27.77 -1.17 -17.61
CA PRO A 182 -27.98 -2.36 -18.42
C PRO A 182 -27.89 -2.15 -19.94
N PRO A 183 -28.33 -0.99 -20.49
CA PRO A 183 -28.24 -0.74 -21.93
C PRO A 183 -26.83 -0.59 -22.47
N VAL A 184 -25.85 -0.27 -21.61
CA VAL A 184 -24.46 0.04 -22.04
C VAL A 184 -23.86 -1.10 -22.85
N ARG A 185 -23.30 -0.75 -24.03
CA ARG A 185 -22.64 -1.68 -24.96
C ARG A 185 -21.26 -1.21 -25.38
N ARG A 186 -20.98 0.11 -25.32
CA ARG A 186 -19.68 0.69 -25.70
C ARG A 186 -19.07 1.44 -24.54
N VAL A 187 -17.96 0.95 -24.01
CA VAL A 187 -17.29 1.51 -22.85
C VAL A 187 -15.88 1.96 -23.25
N ALA A 188 -15.56 3.24 -23.02
CA ALA A 188 -14.17 3.68 -23.15
C ALA A 188 -13.35 3.18 -21.96
N LEU A 189 -12.21 2.62 -22.26
CA LEU A 189 -11.19 2.27 -21.32
C LEU A 189 -10.09 3.35 -21.36
N PHE A 190 -10.06 4.23 -20.35
CA PHE A 190 -9.00 5.22 -20.21
C PHE A 190 -7.76 4.54 -19.64
N HIS A 191 -6.72 4.44 -20.44
CA HIS A 191 -5.50 3.74 -20.08
C HIS A 191 -4.23 4.49 -20.51
N ASN A 192 -3.13 4.24 -19.83
CA ASN A 192 -1.82 4.71 -20.25
C ASN A 192 -1.04 3.53 -20.86
N PRO A 193 -0.75 3.55 -22.18
CA PRO A 193 -0.04 2.46 -22.84
C PRO A 193 1.42 2.31 -22.36
N ASP A 194 2.02 3.36 -21.80
CA ASP A 194 3.39 3.36 -21.30
C ASP A 194 3.51 2.65 -19.93
N LEU A 195 2.39 2.41 -19.26
CA LEU A 195 2.36 1.64 -18.03
C LEU A 195 2.13 0.15 -18.32
N ALA A 196 3.16 -0.66 -18.17
CA ALA A 196 3.10 -2.11 -18.40
C ALA A 196 1.96 -2.79 -17.63
N LEU A 197 1.68 -2.32 -16.43
CA LEU A 197 0.60 -2.78 -15.58
C LEU A 197 -0.78 -2.63 -16.26
N HIS A 198 -1.02 -1.57 -17.05
CA HIS A 198 -2.28 -1.39 -17.77
C HIS A 198 -2.45 -2.43 -18.90
N ALA A 199 -1.36 -2.93 -19.46
CA ALA A 199 -1.42 -4.07 -20.38
C ALA A 199 -1.86 -5.36 -19.68
N GLY A 200 -1.45 -5.55 -18.39
CA GLY A 200 -1.94 -6.64 -17.54
C GLY A 200 -3.44 -6.54 -17.29
N TYR A 201 -3.91 -5.38 -16.86
CA TYR A 201 -5.34 -5.14 -16.60
C TYR A 201 -6.22 -5.36 -17.84
N ARG A 202 -5.77 -4.95 -19.02
CA ARG A 202 -6.51 -5.21 -20.26
C ARG A 202 -6.75 -6.70 -20.51
N ARG A 203 -5.76 -7.56 -20.23
CA ARG A 203 -5.91 -9.02 -20.36
C ARG A 203 -7.00 -9.60 -19.45
N GLU A 204 -7.30 -8.94 -18.34
CA GLU A 204 -8.39 -9.32 -17.45
C GLU A 204 -9.74 -8.74 -17.87
N ILE A 205 -9.74 -7.48 -18.34
CA ILE A 205 -10.96 -6.73 -18.68
C ILE A 205 -11.55 -7.23 -20.00
N GLU A 206 -10.73 -7.51 -21.02
CA GLU A 206 -11.19 -7.90 -22.36
C GLU A 206 -12.08 -9.15 -22.36
N PRO A 207 -11.73 -10.26 -21.66
CA PRO A 207 -12.63 -11.41 -21.56
C PRO A 207 -13.93 -11.09 -20.79
N ALA A 208 -13.87 -10.24 -19.76
CA ALA A 208 -15.06 -9.82 -19.02
C ALA A 208 -15.99 -9.02 -19.90
N ALA A 209 -15.47 -8.09 -20.69
CA ALA A 209 -16.25 -7.30 -21.64
C ALA A 209 -16.96 -8.18 -22.66
N GLY A 210 -16.27 -9.18 -23.20
CA GLY A 210 -16.87 -10.16 -24.11
C GLY A 210 -18.06 -10.90 -23.51
N ARG A 211 -17.93 -11.38 -22.25
CA ARG A 211 -19.04 -12.04 -21.53
C ARG A 211 -20.24 -11.13 -21.28
N LEU A 212 -19.98 -9.84 -21.06
CA LEU A 212 -21.00 -8.83 -20.78
C LEU A 212 -21.62 -8.22 -22.04
N GLY A 213 -21.14 -8.60 -23.24
CA GLY A 213 -21.55 -8.00 -24.49
C GLY A 213 -21.18 -6.52 -24.62
N ILE A 214 -20.00 -6.16 -24.07
CA ILE A 214 -19.46 -4.79 -24.09
C ILE A 214 -18.30 -4.71 -25.10
N GLU A 215 -18.38 -3.76 -26.00
CA GLU A 215 -17.27 -3.32 -26.84
C GLU A 215 -16.39 -2.34 -26.06
N LEU A 216 -15.10 -2.65 -25.91
CA LEU A 216 -14.13 -1.76 -25.26
C LEU A 216 -13.48 -0.85 -26.31
N VAL A 217 -13.67 0.44 -26.16
CA VAL A 217 -12.99 1.48 -26.94
C VAL A 217 -11.78 1.96 -26.14
N ARG A 218 -10.57 1.63 -26.61
CA ARG A 218 -9.35 2.04 -25.93
C ARG A 218 -9.05 3.50 -26.20
N VAL A 219 -8.94 4.30 -25.15
CA VAL A 219 -8.62 5.72 -25.22
C VAL A 219 -7.35 5.97 -24.40
N GLU A 220 -6.32 6.45 -25.08
CA GLU A 220 -5.05 6.73 -24.45
C GLU A 220 -5.16 7.97 -23.56
N LEU A 221 -4.64 7.86 -22.35
CA LEU A 221 -4.59 8.94 -21.37
C LEU A 221 -3.25 8.82 -20.62
N ARG A 222 -2.20 9.45 -21.17
CA ARG A 222 -0.82 9.36 -20.66
C ARG A 222 -0.55 10.41 -19.60
N THR A 223 -1.06 11.61 -19.84
CA THR A 223 -0.82 12.80 -19.03
C THR A 223 -2.13 13.57 -18.80
N GLU A 224 -2.07 14.56 -17.93
CA GLU A 224 -3.20 15.48 -17.69
C GLU A 224 -3.62 16.27 -18.94
N GLN A 225 -2.66 16.58 -19.82
CA GLN A 225 -2.90 17.32 -21.05
C GLN A 225 -3.75 16.54 -22.06
N ASP A 226 -3.75 15.21 -21.95
CA ASP A 226 -4.51 14.34 -22.85
C ASP A 226 -6.01 14.31 -22.54
N VAL A 227 -6.44 14.84 -21.40
CA VAL A 227 -7.83 14.72 -20.92
C VAL A 227 -8.83 15.26 -21.94
N ASP A 228 -8.61 16.45 -22.50
CA ASP A 228 -9.54 17.05 -23.45
C ASP A 228 -9.58 16.26 -24.79
N ALA A 229 -8.42 15.81 -25.26
CA ALA A 229 -8.33 14.97 -26.46
C ALA A 229 -9.00 13.60 -26.24
N ALA A 230 -8.86 13.01 -25.05
CA ALA A 230 -9.52 11.77 -24.69
C ALA A 230 -11.04 11.92 -24.71
N PHE A 231 -11.59 13.01 -24.17
CA PHE A 231 -13.02 13.28 -24.23
C PHE A 231 -13.54 13.61 -25.63
N ALA A 232 -12.72 14.24 -26.49
CA ALA A 232 -13.05 14.40 -27.91
C ALA A 232 -13.12 13.06 -28.65
N ALA A 233 -12.20 12.13 -28.35
CA ALA A 233 -12.23 10.77 -28.90
C ALA A 233 -13.47 9.99 -28.43
N VAL A 234 -13.81 10.07 -27.14
CA VAL A 234 -15.02 9.45 -26.56
C VAL A 234 -16.28 9.93 -27.27
N ALA A 235 -16.42 11.24 -27.52
CA ALA A 235 -17.57 11.80 -28.24
C ALA A 235 -17.64 11.33 -29.69
N ARG A 236 -16.49 11.33 -30.40
CA ARG A 236 -16.39 10.86 -31.79
C ARG A 236 -16.79 9.39 -31.92
N ASP A 237 -16.34 8.57 -30.98
CA ASP A 237 -16.50 7.11 -31.03
C ASP A 237 -17.82 6.65 -30.39
N LYS A 238 -18.69 7.59 -30.03
CA LYS A 238 -20.07 7.36 -29.50
C LYS A 238 -20.05 6.38 -28.32
N VAL A 239 -19.13 6.60 -27.39
CA VAL A 239 -19.00 5.81 -26.18
C VAL A 239 -20.15 6.13 -25.21
N GLU A 240 -20.62 5.14 -24.49
CA GLU A 240 -21.78 5.22 -23.61
C GLU A 240 -21.41 5.26 -22.12
N ALA A 241 -20.18 4.86 -21.77
CA ALA A 241 -19.66 4.89 -20.41
C ALA A 241 -18.14 4.89 -20.39
N LEU A 242 -17.55 5.22 -19.22
CA LEU A 242 -16.12 5.24 -19.01
C LEU A 242 -15.70 4.29 -17.88
N LEU A 243 -14.67 3.49 -18.14
CA LEU A 243 -13.87 2.77 -17.15
C LEU A 243 -12.47 3.38 -17.12
N ILE A 244 -12.03 3.88 -15.99
CA ILE A 244 -10.76 4.57 -15.85
C ILE A 244 -9.80 3.67 -15.08
N LEU A 245 -8.62 3.41 -15.65
CA LEU A 245 -7.55 2.75 -14.91
C LEU A 245 -6.79 3.75 -14.03
N GLY A 246 -6.45 3.32 -12.81
CA GLY A 246 -5.76 4.18 -11.85
C GLY A 246 -4.34 4.50 -12.28
N GLN A 247 -3.97 5.78 -12.22
CA GLN A 247 -2.62 6.28 -12.45
C GLN A 247 -2.36 7.59 -11.66
N PRO A 248 -1.09 7.97 -11.42
CA PRO A 248 -0.76 9.02 -10.44
C PRO A 248 -1.46 10.36 -10.63
N PHE A 249 -1.61 10.85 -11.86
CA PHE A 249 -2.21 12.15 -12.10
C PHE A 249 -3.75 12.14 -12.00
N VAL A 250 -4.40 10.98 -12.15
CA VAL A 250 -5.87 10.88 -12.06
C VAL A 250 -6.37 11.30 -10.68
N PHE A 251 -5.59 11.12 -9.61
CA PHE A 251 -5.94 11.65 -8.29
C PHE A 251 -6.09 13.18 -8.28
N ARG A 252 -5.29 13.89 -9.10
CA ARG A 252 -5.34 15.35 -9.17
C ARG A 252 -6.43 15.86 -10.09
N VAL A 253 -6.69 15.18 -11.21
CA VAL A 253 -7.64 15.64 -12.24
C VAL A 253 -8.95 14.85 -12.25
N GLY A 254 -9.14 13.95 -11.28
CA GLY A 254 -10.34 13.08 -11.23
C GLY A 254 -11.64 13.86 -11.19
N GLU A 255 -11.71 14.96 -10.44
CA GLU A 255 -12.86 15.85 -10.41
C GLU A 255 -13.15 16.45 -11.80
N ARG A 256 -12.12 16.96 -12.49
CA ARG A 256 -12.26 17.48 -13.87
C ARG A 256 -12.77 16.41 -14.83
N ILE A 257 -12.23 15.18 -14.72
CA ILE A 257 -12.68 14.04 -15.53
C ILE A 257 -14.16 13.74 -15.25
N ALA A 258 -14.56 13.67 -13.97
CA ALA A 258 -15.95 13.40 -13.59
C ALA A 258 -16.90 14.49 -14.10
N GLN A 259 -16.52 15.76 -14.02
CA GLN A 259 -17.30 16.88 -14.52
C GLN A 259 -17.43 16.88 -16.04
N LEU A 260 -16.35 16.58 -16.79
CA LEU A 260 -16.38 16.46 -18.24
C LEU A 260 -17.27 15.28 -18.68
N ALA A 261 -17.18 14.15 -17.98
CA ALA A 261 -18.04 13.00 -18.22
C ALA A 261 -19.51 13.33 -17.99
N LEU A 262 -19.84 14.02 -16.90
CA LEU A 262 -21.20 14.45 -16.59
C LEU A 262 -21.75 15.40 -17.67
N LYS A 263 -20.93 16.34 -18.15
CA LYS A 263 -21.32 17.24 -19.27
C LYS A 263 -21.64 16.47 -20.56
N GLN A 264 -20.92 15.39 -20.83
CA GLN A 264 -21.17 14.50 -21.97
C GLN A 264 -22.18 13.39 -21.67
N ARG A 265 -22.83 13.41 -20.50
CA ARG A 265 -23.82 12.43 -20.03
C ARG A 265 -23.26 11.00 -19.97
N LEU A 266 -22.00 10.85 -19.59
CA LEU A 266 -21.28 9.57 -19.52
C LEU A 266 -21.17 9.10 -18.09
N PRO A 267 -21.74 7.94 -17.71
CA PRO A 267 -21.48 7.31 -16.45
C PRO A 267 -20.01 6.84 -16.39
N VAL A 268 -19.36 7.08 -15.23
CA VAL A 268 -17.97 6.74 -14.97
C VAL A 268 -17.88 5.75 -13.82
N ILE A 269 -17.02 4.75 -13.96
CA ILE A 269 -16.54 3.92 -12.87
C ILE A 269 -15.01 3.98 -12.76
N SER A 270 -14.49 4.06 -11.55
CA SER A 270 -13.06 4.23 -11.22
C SER A 270 -12.66 3.33 -10.05
N PRO A 271 -11.38 2.91 -9.92
CA PRO A 271 -10.85 2.30 -8.71
C PRO A 271 -10.61 3.30 -7.57
N ILE A 272 -10.65 4.61 -7.85
CA ILE A 272 -10.40 5.69 -6.89
C ILE A 272 -11.73 6.12 -6.29
N LEU A 273 -11.94 5.83 -5.00
CA LEU A 273 -13.24 6.06 -4.34
C LEU A 273 -13.64 7.53 -4.32
N GLU A 274 -12.66 8.42 -4.18
CA GLU A 274 -12.83 9.88 -4.17
C GLU A 274 -13.46 10.39 -5.48
N MET A 275 -13.31 9.68 -6.58
CA MET A 275 -13.94 10.07 -7.85
C MET A 275 -15.48 9.99 -7.80
N ALA A 276 -16.06 9.07 -7.02
CA ALA A 276 -17.50 9.04 -6.83
C ALA A 276 -17.99 10.29 -6.08
N HIS A 277 -17.25 10.75 -5.08
CA HIS A 277 -17.54 12.03 -4.37
C HIS A 277 -17.39 13.25 -5.30
N ALA A 278 -16.45 13.18 -6.24
CA ALA A 278 -16.21 14.23 -7.23
C ALA A 278 -17.18 14.22 -8.43
N GLY A 279 -18.13 13.28 -8.50
CA GLY A 279 -19.16 13.24 -9.52
C GLY A 279 -19.09 12.08 -10.52
N ALA A 280 -18.19 11.09 -10.34
CA ALA A 280 -18.33 9.83 -11.06
C ALA A 280 -19.59 9.08 -10.60
N LEU A 281 -20.20 8.28 -11.49
CA LEU A 281 -21.39 7.49 -11.12
C LEU A 281 -21.10 6.52 -10.00
N MET A 282 -19.96 5.82 -10.10
CA MET A 282 -19.53 4.82 -9.13
C MET A 282 -18.00 4.80 -8.99
N ALA A 283 -17.56 4.33 -7.85
CA ALA A 283 -16.18 3.89 -7.67
C ALA A 283 -16.17 2.56 -6.94
N TYR A 284 -15.26 1.66 -7.35
CA TYR A 284 -15.07 0.38 -6.70
C TYR A 284 -13.58 0.09 -6.56
N GLY A 285 -13.07 0.11 -5.32
CA GLY A 285 -11.65 -0.02 -5.05
C GLY A 285 -11.34 -0.17 -3.57
N SER A 286 -10.05 -0.22 -3.22
CA SER A 286 -9.59 -0.17 -1.84
C SER A 286 -9.66 1.26 -1.29
N ARG A 287 -9.74 1.37 0.03
CA ARG A 287 -9.62 2.67 0.69
C ARG A 287 -8.16 3.04 0.86
N LEU A 288 -7.76 4.14 0.25
CA LEU A 288 -6.40 4.67 0.38
C LEU A 288 -6.03 4.95 1.84
N VAL A 289 -7.02 5.37 2.65
CA VAL A 289 -6.82 5.62 4.08
C VAL A 289 -6.41 4.37 4.86
N ASP A 290 -6.92 3.19 4.48
CA ASP A 290 -6.56 1.92 5.13
C ASP A 290 -5.10 1.56 4.82
N ASP A 291 -4.66 1.75 3.58
CA ASP A 291 -3.27 1.56 3.18
C ASP A 291 -2.34 2.53 3.94
N VAL A 292 -2.70 3.82 4.00
CA VAL A 292 -1.92 4.84 4.71
C VAL A 292 -1.83 4.54 6.21
N ALA A 293 -2.90 4.04 6.82
CA ALA A 293 -2.91 3.61 8.22
C ALA A 293 -2.02 2.38 8.47
N ARG A 294 -1.80 1.56 7.45
CA ARG A 294 -1.01 0.32 7.56
C ARG A 294 0.48 0.51 7.29
N VAL A 295 0.90 1.53 6.51
CA VAL A 295 2.31 1.87 6.25
C VAL A 295 3.15 1.96 7.53
N PRO A 296 2.70 2.60 8.64
CA PRO A 296 3.43 2.65 9.90
C PRO A 296 3.83 1.30 10.48
N TYR A 297 3.03 0.25 10.31
CA TYR A 297 3.40 -1.09 10.74
C TYR A 297 4.69 -1.59 10.07
N TYR A 298 4.83 -1.37 8.77
CA TYR A 298 6.03 -1.75 8.03
C TYR A 298 7.23 -0.91 8.45
N LEU A 299 7.02 0.40 8.58
CA LEU A 299 8.08 1.32 9.02
C LEU A 299 8.58 0.97 10.42
N ASP A 300 7.69 0.69 11.38
CA ASP A 300 8.08 0.29 12.74
C ASP A 300 8.97 -0.95 12.73
N ARG A 301 8.55 -2.00 11.99
CA ARG A 301 9.33 -3.23 11.88
C ARG A 301 10.69 -3.01 11.24
N ILE A 302 10.74 -2.24 10.15
CA ILE A 302 11.96 -1.95 9.40
C ILE A 302 12.91 -1.07 10.22
N LEU A 303 12.42 -0.01 10.83
CA LEU A 303 13.24 0.90 11.65
C LEU A 303 13.74 0.23 12.93
N ARG A 304 13.08 -0.85 13.39
CA ARG A 304 13.58 -1.72 14.47
C ARG A 304 14.49 -2.86 13.99
N GLY A 305 14.81 -2.92 12.68
CA GLY A 305 15.81 -3.83 12.12
C GLY A 305 15.25 -5.07 11.41
N THR A 306 13.93 -5.23 11.25
CA THR A 306 13.36 -6.30 10.42
C THR A 306 13.65 -6.01 8.94
N ARG A 307 14.14 -6.99 8.21
CA ARG A 307 14.45 -6.81 6.79
C ARG A 307 13.16 -6.82 5.96
N PRO A 308 13.02 -5.97 4.93
CA PRO A 308 11.84 -5.93 4.07
C PRO A 308 11.44 -7.30 3.50
N GLN A 309 12.42 -8.11 3.10
CA GLN A 309 12.18 -9.46 2.56
C GLN A 309 11.51 -10.45 3.54
N GLU A 310 11.49 -10.15 4.83
CA GLU A 310 10.85 -10.94 5.89
C GLU A 310 9.41 -10.50 6.16
N LEU A 311 8.99 -9.39 5.57
CA LEU A 311 7.66 -8.81 5.72
C LEU A 311 6.84 -9.10 4.45
N PRO A 312 5.83 -9.96 4.51
CA PRO A 312 4.96 -10.23 3.36
C PRO A 312 4.30 -8.96 2.85
N VAL A 313 4.06 -8.91 1.54
CA VAL A 313 3.21 -7.88 0.94
C VAL A 313 1.76 -8.20 1.27
N GLU A 314 1.06 -7.26 1.90
CA GLU A 314 -0.36 -7.39 2.20
C GLU A 314 -1.21 -6.90 1.02
N GLN A 315 -2.29 -7.63 0.74
CA GLN A 315 -3.31 -7.21 -0.22
C GLN A 315 -4.47 -6.54 0.52
N PRO A 316 -5.22 -5.64 -0.13
CA PRO A 316 -6.45 -5.12 0.44
C PRO A 316 -7.38 -6.28 0.84
N SER A 317 -7.81 -6.30 2.07
CA SER A 317 -8.73 -7.33 2.58
C SER A 317 -10.18 -7.10 2.14
N ARG A 318 -10.49 -5.90 1.67
CA ARG A 318 -11.82 -5.47 1.26
C ARG A 318 -11.75 -4.42 0.15
N PHE A 319 -12.71 -4.52 -0.76
CA PHE A 319 -13.04 -3.46 -1.72
C PHE A 319 -14.37 -2.83 -1.35
N TYR A 320 -14.50 -1.55 -1.63
CA TYR A 320 -15.65 -0.73 -1.30
C TYR A 320 -16.32 -0.22 -2.57
N LEU A 321 -17.64 -0.28 -2.60
CA LEU A 321 -18.47 0.30 -3.66
C LEU A 321 -19.07 1.62 -3.16
N VAL A 322 -18.75 2.70 -3.83
CA VAL A 322 -19.38 4.02 -3.62
C VAL A 322 -20.25 4.34 -4.82
N VAL A 323 -21.50 4.72 -4.59
CA VAL A 323 -22.46 5.08 -5.64
C VAL A 323 -22.92 6.52 -5.45
N ASN A 324 -22.82 7.34 -6.49
CA ASN A 324 -23.28 8.74 -6.48
C ASN A 324 -24.69 8.84 -7.06
N ARG A 325 -25.68 9.06 -6.18
CA ARG A 325 -27.10 9.19 -6.59
C ARG A 325 -27.40 10.52 -7.28
N ALA A 326 -26.70 11.60 -6.91
CA ALA A 326 -26.89 12.88 -7.60
C ALA A 326 -26.43 12.77 -9.06
N THR A 327 -25.30 12.13 -9.31
CA THR A 327 -24.81 11.84 -10.66
C THR A 327 -25.78 10.93 -11.42
N ALA A 328 -26.27 9.87 -10.77
CA ALA A 328 -27.26 8.98 -11.39
C ALA A 328 -28.51 9.76 -11.84
N ARG A 329 -29.08 10.60 -10.95
CA ARG A 329 -30.22 11.46 -11.29
C ARG A 329 -29.91 12.42 -12.45
N GLY A 330 -28.73 13.08 -12.43
CA GLY A 330 -28.28 14.00 -13.48
C GLY A 330 -28.14 13.33 -14.84
N LEU A 331 -27.77 12.04 -14.85
CA LEU A 331 -27.66 11.22 -16.05
C LEU A 331 -29.01 10.58 -16.49
N GLY A 332 -30.04 10.63 -15.65
CA GLY A 332 -31.31 9.94 -15.88
C GLY A 332 -31.20 8.42 -15.67
N ILE A 333 -30.22 7.97 -14.86
CA ILE A 333 -30.00 6.55 -14.55
C ILE A 333 -30.74 6.19 -13.27
N VAL A 334 -31.56 5.15 -13.34
CA VAL A 334 -32.17 4.52 -12.17
C VAL A 334 -31.24 3.37 -11.74
N VAL A 335 -30.44 3.61 -10.72
CA VAL A 335 -29.54 2.57 -10.18
C VAL A 335 -30.36 1.43 -9.60
N PRO A 336 -30.18 0.18 -10.05
CA PRO A 336 -30.96 -0.95 -9.57
C PRO A 336 -30.78 -1.18 -8.05
N PRO A 337 -31.85 -1.64 -7.36
CA PRO A 337 -31.77 -1.93 -5.91
C PRO A 337 -30.64 -2.89 -5.54
N GLY A 338 -30.32 -3.86 -6.40
CA GLY A 338 -29.23 -4.81 -6.20
C GLY A 338 -27.85 -4.15 -6.14
N VAL A 339 -27.60 -3.12 -6.95
CA VAL A 339 -26.36 -2.34 -6.91
C VAL A 339 -26.30 -1.47 -5.66
N LEU A 340 -27.43 -0.82 -5.29
CA LEU A 340 -27.49 -0.02 -4.07
C LEU A 340 -27.30 -0.86 -2.79
N ALA A 341 -27.80 -2.10 -2.79
CA ALA A 341 -27.62 -3.02 -1.68
C ALA A 341 -26.17 -3.51 -1.51
N GLN A 342 -25.40 -3.50 -2.60
CA GLN A 342 -23.96 -3.82 -2.58
C GLN A 342 -23.10 -2.61 -2.19
N ALA A 343 -23.66 -1.39 -2.25
CA ALA A 343 -22.89 -0.18 -1.97
C ALA A 343 -22.54 -0.08 -0.47
N ASP A 344 -21.26 0.16 -0.20
CA ASP A 344 -20.77 0.49 1.15
C ASP A 344 -21.09 1.94 1.51
N GLU A 345 -21.19 2.81 0.50
CA GLU A 345 -21.49 4.21 0.66
C GLU A 345 -22.35 4.70 -0.51
N VAL A 346 -23.35 5.52 -0.22
CA VAL A 346 -24.20 6.18 -1.20
C VAL A 346 -24.14 7.67 -0.95
N VAL A 347 -23.63 8.43 -1.95
CA VAL A 347 -23.42 9.88 -1.85
C VAL A 347 -24.40 10.63 -2.78
N GLY A 348 -24.70 11.90 -2.47
CA GLY A 348 -25.52 12.80 -3.30
C GLY A 348 -27.03 12.68 -3.06
#